data_533e350e611abc3844888527f76cd4ee
#
_entry.id   533e350e611abc3844888527f76cd4ee
#
_cell.length_a   1.000
_cell.length_b   1.000
_cell.length_c   1.000
_cell.angle_alpha   90.00
_cell.angle_beta   90.00
_cell.angle_gamma   90.00
#
_symmetry.space_group_name_H-M   'P 1'
#
loop_
_entity.id
_entity.type
_entity.pdbx_description
1 polymer ?
#
loop_
_entity_poly.entity_id
_entity_poly.type
_entity_poly.pdbx_seq_one_letter_code
_entity_poly.pdbx_strand_id
1 'polypeptide(L)'
;MIRNTISEFYNDTLKYDHISFEDMSWPGIETQSHTGYEMIFLKSGDATFIADEKIFSVKPGSIILTPPNTRHIINFNETAYYDRFDVIFDPSVIHPEVYEEIPSGANVFCTEKPEYFLSLFEKIDFYCRHFSGDSLCKIILNVVEEIFYNIAIETKETSGIVPYDNYISDSTFTKIIEFISKNITNPFTLEDMCDELYISKSNLHKLFSKHLGKSPKKYITEKRLAIARLEILSGSLPTEVFHKYGFSDYSSFYRSYRAYYGHSPSET
;
A
#
# COMPACT_ATOMS: atom_id res chain seq x y z
N MET A 1 4.80 8.02 17.14
CA MET A 1 5.16 6.83 16.34
C MET A 1 6.66 6.62 16.41
N ILE A 2 7.09 5.46 16.86
CA ILE A 2 8.49 5.04 16.83
C ILE A 2 8.59 3.99 15.72
N ARG A 3 9.37 4.28 14.68
CA ARG A 3 9.74 3.32 13.64
C ARG A 3 11.02 2.62 14.07
N ASN A 4 10.99 1.30 14.17
CA ASN A 4 12.16 0.49 14.41
C ASN A 4 12.50 -0.28 13.13
N THR A 5 13.69 -0.06 12.57
CA THR A 5 14.24 -0.88 11.48
C THR A 5 15.00 -2.04 12.12
N ILE A 6 14.55 -3.26 11.85
CA ILE A 6 15.12 -4.50 12.40
C ILE A 6 16.24 -4.97 11.50
N SER A 7 16.00 -4.98 10.18
CA SER A 7 17.01 -5.22 9.15
C SER A 7 16.61 -4.54 7.85
N GLU A 8 17.60 -4.25 7.00
CA GLU A 8 17.40 -3.58 5.72
C GLU A 8 18.49 -3.96 4.71
N PHE A 9 18.14 -3.90 3.43
CA PHE A 9 19.05 -4.03 2.31
C PHE A 9 18.55 -3.18 1.13
N TYR A 10 19.48 -2.48 0.46
CA TYR A 10 19.16 -1.61 -0.68
C TYR A 10 20.23 -1.73 -1.76
N ASN A 11 19.79 -1.90 -3.00
CA ASN A 11 20.57 -1.66 -4.21
C ASN A 11 19.64 -1.19 -5.35
N ASP A 12 20.13 -1.09 -6.57
CA ASP A 12 19.36 -0.56 -7.71
C ASP A 12 18.18 -1.44 -8.12
N THR A 13 18.17 -2.72 -7.77
CA THR A 13 17.18 -3.71 -8.22
C THR A 13 16.34 -4.32 -7.11
N LEU A 14 16.77 -4.14 -5.86
CA LEU A 14 16.15 -4.78 -4.69
C LEU A 14 16.19 -3.87 -3.47
N LYS A 15 15.04 -3.73 -2.84
CA LYS A 15 14.89 -3.13 -1.53
C LYS A 15 14.26 -4.15 -0.60
N TYR A 16 14.83 -4.32 0.59
CA TYR A 16 14.28 -5.13 1.67
C TYR A 16 14.27 -4.33 2.95
N ASP A 17 13.12 -4.35 3.64
CA ASP A 17 12.93 -3.76 4.96
C ASP A 17 12.19 -4.74 5.89
N HIS A 18 12.71 -4.98 7.09
CA HIS A 18 11.93 -5.48 8.21
C HIS A 18 11.74 -4.35 9.21
N ILE A 19 10.51 -3.90 9.35
CA ILE A 19 10.18 -2.72 10.17
C ILE A 19 9.03 -2.99 11.11
N SER A 20 9.12 -2.43 12.30
CA SER A 20 8.01 -2.37 13.25
C SER A 20 7.70 -0.94 13.67
N PHE A 21 6.46 -0.72 14.07
CA PHE A 21 5.97 0.55 14.57
C PHE A 21 5.24 0.37 15.89
N GLU A 22 5.54 1.24 16.85
CA GLU A 22 4.83 1.36 18.11
C GLU A 22 4.07 2.67 18.16
N ASP A 23 2.92 2.67 18.83
CA ASP A 23 2.07 3.83 19.02
C ASP A 23 1.68 4.50 17.68
N MET A 24 0.85 3.79 16.91
CA MET A 24 0.45 4.16 15.56
C MET A 24 -0.59 5.29 15.55
N SER A 25 -0.20 6.49 15.95
CA SER A 25 -0.92 7.73 15.62
C SER A 25 -0.49 8.25 14.22
N TRP A 26 -0.53 7.38 13.20
CA TRP A 26 -0.06 7.72 11.86
C TRP A 26 -1.00 8.72 11.18
N PRO A 27 -0.48 9.87 10.67
CA PRO A 27 -1.33 10.92 10.09
C PRO A 27 -1.86 10.61 8.68
N GLY A 28 -1.55 9.48 8.11
CA GLY A 28 -2.00 9.11 6.76
C GLY A 28 -0.92 8.39 5.96
N ILE A 29 -1.35 7.51 5.09
CA ILE A 29 -0.47 6.75 4.22
C ILE A 29 -0.49 7.40 2.86
N GLU A 30 0.70 7.64 2.31
CA GLU A 30 0.86 8.07 0.94
C GLU A 30 0.38 6.96 -0.01
N THR A 31 -0.27 7.36 -1.10
CA THR A 31 -0.47 6.45 -2.22
C THR A 31 0.90 6.13 -2.79
N GLN A 32 1.26 4.86 -2.78
CA GLN A 32 2.53 4.37 -3.30
C GLN A 32 2.35 3.83 -4.71
N SER A 33 3.41 3.86 -5.49
CA SER A 33 3.52 3.17 -6.78
C SER A 33 5.00 2.97 -7.05
N HIS A 34 5.39 1.77 -7.39
CA HIS A 34 6.77 1.39 -7.64
C HIS A 34 6.92 0.83 -9.06
N THR A 35 8.10 0.95 -9.65
CA THR A 35 8.45 0.31 -10.93
C THR A 35 8.72 -1.19 -10.77
N GLY A 36 8.94 -1.65 -9.54
CA GLY A 36 9.12 -3.05 -9.18
C GLY A 36 7.85 -3.70 -8.62
N TYR A 37 7.91 -5.02 -8.44
CA TYR A 37 6.99 -5.73 -7.57
C TYR A 37 7.24 -5.36 -6.12
N GLU A 38 6.18 -5.25 -5.33
CA GLU A 38 6.27 -5.17 -3.88
C GLU A 38 5.60 -6.40 -3.26
N MET A 39 6.30 -7.03 -2.33
CA MET A 39 5.81 -8.15 -1.54
C MET A 39 5.90 -7.79 -0.06
N ILE A 40 4.76 -7.80 0.64
CA ILE A 40 4.71 -7.53 2.08
C ILE A 40 4.16 -8.75 2.80
N PHE A 41 4.85 -9.18 3.86
CA PHE A 41 4.32 -10.13 4.83
C PHE A 41 3.96 -9.37 6.11
N LEU A 42 2.69 -9.43 6.51
CA LEU A 42 2.23 -8.82 7.74
C LEU A 42 2.44 -9.78 8.91
N LYS A 43 3.41 -9.45 9.78
CA LYS A 43 3.73 -10.27 10.95
C LYS A 43 2.79 -9.99 12.12
N SER A 44 2.46 -8.72 12.36
CA SER A 44 1.49 -8.32 13.38
C SER A 44 0.78 -7.01 13.04
N GLY A 45 -0.37 -6.79 13.68
CA GLY A 45 -1.27 -5.68 13.42
C GLY A 45 -2.30 -6.02 12.35
N ASP A 46 -3.31 -5.17 12.20
CA ASP A 46 -4.36 -5.25 11.18
C ASP A 46 -4.22 -4.10 10.21
N ALA A 47 -4.43 -4.35 8.92
CA ALA A 47 -4.38 -3.31 7.90
C ALA A 47 -5.53 -3.45 6.88
N THR A 48 -5.80 -2.36 6.19
CA THR A 48 -6.61 -2.34 4.97
C THR A 48 -5.69 -2.02 3.81
N PHE A 49 -5.58 -2.94 2.86
CA PHE A 49 -4.85 -2.73 1.62
C PHE A 49 -5.82 -2.35 0.51
N ILE A 50 -5.51 -1.29 -0.22
CA ILE A 50 -6.30 -0.79 -1.34
C ILE A 50 -5.41 -0.73 -2.55
N ALA A 51 -5.78 -1.41 -3.62
CA ALA A 51 -5.07 -1.37 -4.89
C ALA A 51 -6.05 -1.59 -6.04
N ASP A 52 -5.88 -0.86 -7.15
CA ASP A 52 -6.69 -0.99 -8.36
C ASP A 52 -8.21 -1.07 -8.08
N GLU A 53 -8.70 -0.19 -7.20
CA GLU A 53 -10.11 -0.13 -6.79
C GLU A 53 -10.57 -1.32 -5.92
N LYS A 54 -9.68 -2.28 -5.63
CA LYS A 54 -9.95 -3.39 -4.70
C LYS A 54 -9.54 -3.03 -3.29
N ILE A 55 -10.29 -3.51 -2.32
CA ILE A 55 -10.06 -3.25 -0.90
C ILE A 55 -9.97 -4.59 -0.18
N PHE A 56 -8.87 -4.80 0.51
CA PHE A 56 -8.61 -6.04 1.24
C PHE A 56 -8.44 -5.74 2.72
N SER A 57 -9.05 -6.56 3.58
CA SER A 57 -8.71 -6.60 5.01
C SER A 57 -7.51 -7.51 5.19
N VAL A 58 -6.41 -7.00 5.70
CA VAL A 58 -5.15 -7.74 5.86
C VAL A 58 -4.96 -8.09 7.32
N LYS A 59 -4.73 -9.35 7.60
CA LYS A 59 -4.50 -9.92 8.93
C LYS A 59 -3.06 -10.42 9.08
N PRO A 60 -2.55 -10.57 10.30
CA PRO A 60 -1.27 -11.24 10.51
C PRO A 60 -1.18 -12.58 9.79
N GLY A 61 -0.05 -12.86 9.18
CA GLY A 61 0.19 -14.02 8.34
C GLY A 61 -0.20 -13.85 6.87
N SER A 62 -0.78 -12.69 6.48
CA SER A 62 -1.08 -12.42 5.08
C SER A 62 0.16 -11.96 4.31
N ILE A 63 0.20 -12.33 3.02
CA ILE A 63 1.16 -11.83 2.04
C ILE A 63 0.42 -10.91 1.07
N ILE A 64 0.89 -9.68 0.93
CA ILE A 64 0.41 -8.73 -0.07
C ILE A 64 1.39 -8.76 -1.23
N LEU A 65 0.89 -8.90 -2.45
CA LEU A 65 1.68 -8.79 -3.67
C LEU A 65 1.12 -7.69 -4.56
N THR A 66 1.96 -6.72 -4.87
CA THR A 66 1.62 -5.56 -5.69
C THR A 66 2.47 -5.55 -6.95
N PRO A 67 1.89 -5.69 -8.15
CA PRO A 67 2.62 -5.60 -9.42
C PRO A 67 3.20 -4.20 -9.67
N PRO A 68 4.18 -4.09 -10.59
CA PRO A 68 4.75 -2.81 -10.99
C PRO A 68 3.71 -1.79 -11.42
N ASN A 69 3.95 -0.52 -11.11
CA ASN A 69 3.11 0.63 -11.46
C ASN A 69 1.67 0.60 -10.92
N THR A 70 1.35 -0.34 -10.05
CA THR A 70 0.04 -0.41 -9.37
C THR A 70 -0.02 0.64 -8.27
N ARG A 71 -1.05 1.50 -8.32
CA ARG A 71 -1.31 2.46 -7.24
C ARG A 71 -1.94 1.73 -6.06
N HIS A 72 -1.32 1.81 -4.91
CA HIS A 72 -1.81 1.13 -3.72
C HIS A 72 -1.62 1.96 -2.45
N ILE A 73 -2.38 1.58 -1.43
CA ILE A 73 -2.33 2.18 -0.09
C ILE A 73 -2.45 1.05 0.92
N ILE A 74 -1.58 1.04 1.92
CA ILE A 74 -1.76 0.25 3.12
C ILE A 74 -2.18 1.18 4.24
N ASN A 75 -3.35 0.95 4.78
CA ASN A 75 -3.92 1.71 5.86
C ASN A 75 -3.96 0.85 7.11
N PHE A 76 -3.21 1.24 8.13
CA PHE A 76 -3.18 0.50 9.39
C PHE A 76 -4.45 0.81 10.18
N ASN A 77 -5.11 -0.23 10.66
CA ASN A 77 -6.18 -0.09 11.61
C ASN A 77 -5.58 0.33 12.97
N GLU A 78 -6.38 0.88 13.87
CA GLU A 78 -5.93 1.32 15.20
C GLU A 78 -5.32 0.14 15.98
N THR A 79 -4.02 -0.07 15.83
CA THR A 79 -3.26 -1.09 16.55
C THR A 79 -2.12 -0.44 17.32
N ALA A 80 -1.85 -0.93 18.51
CA ALA A 80 -0.73 -0.44 19.33
C ALA A 80 0.64 -0.83 18.74
N TYR A 81 0.69 -1.88 17.92
CA TYR A 81 1.90 -2.44 17.35
C TYR A 81 1.66 -2.98 15.95
N TYR A 82 2.59 -2.71 15.05
CA TYR A 82 2.58 -3.17 13.66
C TYR A 82 3.98 -3.65 13.28
N ASP A 83 4.07 -4.82 12.64
CA ASP A 83 5.33 -5.44 12.25
C ASP A 83 5.17 -6.10 10.88
N ARG A 84 6.07 -5.76 9.94
CA ARG A 84 6.05 -6.28 8.59
C ARG A 84 7.44 -6.46 7.99
N PHE A 85 7.53 -7.41 7.07
CA PHE A 85 8.59 -7.52 6.09
C PHE A 85 8.09 -6.92 4.76
N ASP A 86 8.98 -6.21 4.06
CA ASP A 86 8.68 -5.51 2.82
C ASP A 86 9.82 -5.72 1.82
N VAL A 87 9.51 -6.25 0.65
CA VAL A 87 10.48 -6.51 -0.41
C VAL A 87 10.00 -5.86 -1.69
N ILE A 88 10.78 -4.92 -2.23
CA ILE A 88 10.53 -4.33 -3.55
C ILE A 88 11.66 -4.77 -4.47
N PHE A 89 11.33 -5.33 -5.64
CA PHE A 89 12.31 -5.85 -6.57
C PHE A 89 11.93 -5.61 -8.02
N ASP A 90 12.95 -5.42 -8.87
CA ASP A 90 12.75 -5.31 -10.32
C ASP A 90 12.26 -6.66 -10.89
N PRO A 91 11.21 -6.67 -11.74
CA PRO A 91 10.71 -7.92 -12.34
C PRO A 91 11.76 -8.73 -13.10
N SER A 92 12.78 -8.08 -13.62
CA SER A 92 13.85 -8.75 -14.43
C SER A 92 14.80 -9.61 -13.61
N VAL A 93 14.79 -9.47 -12.26
CA VAL A 93 15.70 -10.23 -11.39
C VAL A 93 15.11 -11.53 -10.86
N ILE A 94 13.84 -11.79 -11.13
CA ILE A 94 13.12 -13.03 -10.81
C ILE A 94 12.84 -13.78 -12.12
N HIS A 95 12.89 -15.10 -12.07
CA HIS A 95 12.69 -15.92 -13.27
C HIS A 95 11.26 -15.72 -13.83
N PRO A 96 11.06 -15.43 -15.14
CA PRO A 96 9.76 -15.11 -15.71
C PRO A 96 8.67 -16.15 -15.46
N GLU A 97 9.02 -17.44 -15.46
CA GLU A 97 8.07 -18.55 -15.23
C GLU A 97 7.38 -18.48 -13.87
N VAL A 98 8.02 -17.84 -12.88
CA VAL A 98 7.45 -17.65 -11.54
C VAL A 98 6.16 -16.83 -11.59
N TYR A 99 6.12 -15.82 -12.48
CA TYR A 99 4.95 -14.92 -12.58
C TYR A 99 3.75 -15.56 -13.28
N GLU A 100 3.95 -16.59 -14.09
CA GLU A 100 2.88 -17.32 -14.77
C GLU A 100 2.02 -18.14 -13.80
N GLU A 101 2.58 -18.49 -12.65
CA GLU A 101 1.93 -19.30 -11.63
C GLU A 101 1.11 -18.48 -10.62
N ILE A 102 1.13 -17.15 -10.72
CA ILE A 102 0.51 -16.25 -9.75
C ILE A 102 -0.65 -15.50 -10.39
N PRO A 103 -1.77 -15.28 -9.69
CA PRO A 103 -2.87 -14.45 -10.18
C PRO A 103 -2.40 -13.05 -10.56
N SER A 104 -2.83 -12.57 -11.73
CA SER A 104 -2.52 -11.22 -12.21
C SER A 104 -3.18 -10.14 -11.35
N GLY A 105 -2.50 -8.99 -11.24
CA GLY A 105 -2.96 -7.83 -10.48
C GLY A 105 -2.55 -7.87 -9.00
N ALA A 106 -2.93 -6.82 -8.26
CA ALA A 106 -2.66 -6.76 -6.83
C ALA A 106 -3.54 -7.75 -6.07
N ASN A 107 -2.92 -8.50 -5.16
CA ASN A 107 -3.56 -9.57 -4.42
C ASN A 107 -3.11 -9.61 -2.96
N VAL A 108 -3.97 -10.16 -2.11
CA VAL A 108 -3.64 -10.54 -0.72
C VAL A 108 -3.84 -12.04 -0.60
N PHE A 109 -2.81 -12.73 -0.17
CA PHE A 109 -2.82 -14.17 0.06
C PHE A 109 -2.88 -14.43 1.55
N CYS A 110 -3.88 -15.17 1.99
CA CYS A 110 -3.92 -15.73 3.33
C CYS A 110 -3.50 -17.17 3.26
N THR A 111 -2.36 -17.45 3.82
CA THR A 111 -1.79 -18.78 3.85
C THR A 111 -2.35 -19.61 5.01
N GLU A 112 -2.52 -20.91 4.80
CA GLU A 112 -2.81 -21.87 5.87
C GLU A 112 -1.56 -22.21 6.72
N LYS A 113 -0.37 -21.78 6.24
CA LYS A 113 0.93 -22.05 6.88
C LYS A 113 1.70 -20.75 7.19
N PRO A 114 1.11 -19.80 7.96
CA PRO A 114 1.73 -18.49 8.18
C PRO A 114 3.10 -18.58 8.86
N GLU A 115 3.31 -19.54 9.75
CA GLU A 115 4.60 -19.74 10.42
C GLU A 115 5.70 -20.21 9.45
N TYR A 116 5.35 -20.96 8.42
CA TYR A 116 6.31 -21.35 7.40
C TYR A 116 6.76 -20.13 6.60
N PHE A 117 5.83 -19.30 6.10
CA PHE A 117 6.19 -18.07 5.38
C PHE A 117 6.94 -17.09 6.29
N LEU A 118 6.54 -16.93 7.56
CA LEU A 118 7.29 -16.14 8.52
C LEU A 118 8.74 -16.59 8.61
N SER A 119 8.98 -17.91 8.66
CA SER A 119 10.34 -18.47 8.74
C SER A 119 11.20 -18.12 7.52
N LEU A 120 10.61 -17.98 6.33
CA LEU A 120 11.31 -17.56 5.11
C LEU A 120 11.73 -16.09 5.19
N PHE A 121 10.87 -15.21 5.68
CA PHE A 121 11.24 -13.81 5.89
C PHE A 121 12.26 -13.63 7.00
N GLU A 122 12.13 -14.34 8.13
CA GLU A 122 13.12 -14.32 9.22
C GLU A 122 14.48 -14.90 8.78
N LYS A 123 14.49 -15.81 7.81
CA LYS A 123 15.71 -16.29 7.15
C LYS A 123 16.44 -15.16 6.41
N ILE A 124 15.71 -14.21 5.79
CA ILE A 124 16.32 -13.01 5.19
C ILE A 124 17.00 -12.16 6.28
N ASP A 125 16.34 -11.91 7.41
CA ASP A 125 16.94 -11.18 8.54
C ASP A 125 18.21 -11.84 9.07
N PHE A 126 18.21 -13.17 9.14
CA PHE A 126 19.39 -13.91 9.52
C PHE A 126 20.55 -13.64 8.55
N TYR A 127 20.29 -13.65 7.25
CA TYR A 127 21.33 -13.40 6.26
C TYR A 127 21.77 -11.93 6.21
N CYS A 128 20.91 -10.97 6.45
CA CYS A 128 21.27 -9.55 6.56
C CYS A 128 22.33 -9.29 7.64
N ARG A 129 22.37 -10.10 8.68
CA ARG A 129 23.39 -10.00 9.75
C ARG A 129 24.74 -10.61 9.37
N HIS A 130 24.82 -11.40 8.31
CA HIS A 130 26.02 -12.21 7.98
C HIS A 130 26.59 -11.88 6.60
N PHE A 131 25.81 -11.33 5.70
CA PHE A 131 26.19 -11.05 4.32
C PHE A 131 25.84 -9.62 3.93
N SER A 132 26.44 -9.13 2.86
CA SER A 132 26.19 -7.81 2.26
C SER A 132 26.41 -7.84 0.76
N GLY A 133 26.07 -6.74 0.08
CA GLY A 133 26.30 -6.59 -1.37
C GLY A 133 25.62 -7.67 -2.21
N ASP A 134 26.24 -8.06 -3.31
CA ASP A 134 25.66 -8.97 -4.32
C ASP A 134 25.32 -10.36 -3.77
N SER A 135 26.09 -10.85 -2.79
CA SER A 135 25.79 -12.14 -2.16
C SER A 135 24.49 -12.11 -1.40
N LEU A 136 24.25 -11.06 -0.61
CA LEU A 136 23.00 -10.88 0.12
C LEU A 136 21.83 -10.66 -0.85
N CYS A 137 22.01 -9.87 -1.90
CA CYS A 137 21.00 -9.66 -2.93
C CYS A 137 20.52 -10.99 -3.53
N LYS A 138 21.44 -11.85 -3.97
CA LYS A 138 21.11 -13.18 -4.51
C LYS A 138 20.38 -14.07 -3.52
N ILE A 139 20.77 -14.03 -2.25
CA ILE A 139 20.11 -14.81 -1.19
C ILE A 139 18.67 -14.35 -1.01
N ILE A 140 18.44 -13.03 -0.95
CA ILE A 140 17.08 -12.47 -0.79
C ILE A 140 16.22 -12.88 -1.99
N LEU A 141 16.71 -12.73 -3.23
CA LEU A 141 15.97 -13.09 -4.43
C LEU A 141 15.61 -14.58 -4.48
N ASN A 142 16.52 -15.48 -4.07
CA ASN A 142 16.21 -16.91 -3.96
C ASN A 142 15.09 -17.20 -2.96
N VAL A 143 15.07 -16.49 -1.83
CA VAL A 143 13.98 -16.63 -0.84
C VAL A 143 12.67 -16.08 -1.39
N VAL A 144 12.70 -14.97 -2.12
CA VAL A 144 11.53 -14.40 -2.80
C VAL A 144 10.96 -15.40 -3.80
N GLU A 145 11.79 -16.02 -4.63
CA GLU A 145 11.35 -17.09 -5.56
C GLU A 145 10.75 -18.28 -4.81
N GLU A 146 11.38 -18.72 -3.72
CA GLU A 146 10.84 -19.79 -2.87
C GLU A 146 9.44 -19.44 -2.33
N ILE A 147 9.22 -18.19 -1.91
CA ILE A 147 7.91 -17.69 -1.47
C ILE A 147 6.89 -17.77 -2.61
N PHE A 148 7.23 -17.32 -3.80
CA PHE A 148 6.35 -17.37 -4.97
C PHE A 148 5.91 -18.80 -5.30
N TYR A 149 6.85 -19.76 -5.36
CA TYR A 149 6.52 -21.16 -5.62
C TYR A 149 5.59 -21.74 -4.54
N ASN A 150 5.79 -21.37 -3.28
CA ASN A 150 4.89 -21.82 -2.21
C ASN A 150 3.49 -21.20 -2.31
N ILE A 151 3.39 -19.93 -2.70
CA ILE A 151 2.09 -19.31 -3.02
C ILE A 151 1.41 -20.08 -4.17
N ALA A 152 2.15 -20.41 -5.23
CA ALA A 152 1.63 -21.18 -6.36
C ALA A 152 1.17 -22.59 -5.96
N ILE A 153 1.91 -23.28 -5.09
CA ILE A 153 1.52 -24.59 -4.55
C ILE A 153 0.21 -24.47 -3.76
N GLU A 154 0.14 -23.56 -2.79
CA GLU A 154 -1.09 -23.36 -2.00
C GLU A 154 -2.28 -22.99 -2.89
N THR A 155 -2.07 -22.17 -3.92
CA THR A 155 -3.10 -21.79 -4.91
C THR A 155 -3.65 -23.02 -5.64
N LYS A 156 -2.80 -23.97 -5.97
CA LYS A 156 -3.21 -25.22 -6.66
C LYS A 156 -3.89 -26.22 -5.74
N GLU A 157 -3.39 -26.38 -4.51
CA GLU A 157 -3.89 -27.37 -3.53
C GLU A 157 -5.27 -27.00 -2.97
N THR A 158 -5.55 -25.73 -2.75
CA THR A 158 -6.82 -25.27 -2.15
C THR A 158 -7.95 -25.03 -3.14
N SER A 159 -7.84 -25.56 -4.40
CA SER A 159 -8.80 -25.33 -5.50
C SER A 159 -8.91 -23.85 -5.91
N GLY A 160 -7.82 -23.19 -5.83
CA GLY A 160 -7.60 -21.77 -5.91
C GLY A 160 -7.53 -21.21 -4.51
N ILE A 161 -6.39 -20.69 -4.12
CA ILE A 161 -6.45 -19.62 -3.13
C ILE A 161 -7.45 -18.67 -3.75
N VAL A 162 -8.62 -18.67 -3.17
CA VAL A 162 -9.55 -17.60 -3.40
C VAL A 162 -8.71 -16.38 -3.13
N PRO A 163 -8.48 -15.48 -4.11
CA PRO A 163 -8.00 -14.15 -3.80
C PRO A 163 -8.93 -13.76 -2.69
N TYR A 164 -8.42 -13.68 -1.53
CA TYR A 164 -9.10 -13.71 -0.25
C TYR A 164 -10.48 -13.07 -0.38
N ASP A 165 -11.55 -13.82 -0.13
CA ASP A 165 -12.94 -13.35 -0.11
C ASP A 165 -13.17 -12.30 1.00
N ASN A 166 -12.10 -11.83 1.64
CA ASN A 166 -11.98 -10.57 2.37
C ASN A 166 -11.79 -9.35 1.46
N TYR A 167 -11.97 -9.52 0.16
CA TYR A 167 -12.46 -8.44 -0.67
C TYR A 167 -13.69 -7.92 0.08
N ILE A 168 -13.53 -6.74 0.67
CA ILE A 168 -14.64 -6.09 1.33
C ILE A 168 -15.69 -5.90 0.24
N SER A 169 -16.62 -6.85 0.15
CA SER A 169 -17.75 -6.80 -0.75
C SER A 169 -18.79 -5.77 -0.25
N ASP A 170 -18.31 -4.70 0.35
CA ASP A 170 -19.10 -3.50 0.53
C ASP A 170 -19.12 -2.78 -0.81
N SER A 171 -19.97 -3.31 -1.71
CA SER A 171 -20.13 -2.78 -3.06
C SER A 171 -20.38 -1.27 -3.07
N THR A 172 -20.90 -0.73 -1.97
CA THR A 172 -21.11 0.70 -1.76
C THR A 172 -19.77 1.40 -1.54
N PHE A 173 -18.92 0.86 -0.68
CA PHE A 173 -17.62 1.49 -0.39
C PHE A 173 -16.67 1.40 -1.59
N THR A 174 -16.68 0.29 -2.33
CA THR A 174 -15.94 0.16 -3.59
C THR A 174 -16.38 1.24 -4.59
N LYS A 175 -17.68 1.43 -4.80
CA LYS A 175 -18.20 2.50 -5.68
C LYS A 175 -17.78 3.90 -5.24
N ILE A 176 -17.67 4.14 -3.92
CA ILE A 176 -17.19 5.41 -3.38
C ILE A 176 -15.72 5.62 -3.77
N ILE A 177 -14.87 4.61 -3.59
CA ILE A 177 -13.45 4.69 -3.95
C ILE A 177 -13.26 4.85 -5.45
N GLU A 178 -14.03 4.14 -6.27
CA GLU A 178 -14.05 4.30 -7.73
C GLU A 178 -14.45 5.72 -8.14
N PHE A 179 -15.52 6.26 -7.55
CA PHE A 179 -15.95 7.65 -7.78
C PHE A 179 -14.82 8.64 -7.48
N ILE A 180 -14.19 8.50 -6.30
CA ILE A 180 -13.08 9.38 -5.90
C ILE A 180 -11.91 9.24 -6.89
N SER A 181 -11.54 8.03 -7.27
CA SER A 181 -10.43 7.79 -8.21
C SER A 181 -10.68 8.42 -9.59
N LYS A 182 -11.89 8.28 -10.12
CA LYS A 182 -12.29 8.87 -11.41
C LYS A 182 -12.33 10.40 -11.38
N ASN A 183 -12.72 10.98 -10.25
CA ASN A 183 -12.96 12.41 -10.10
C ASN A 183 -11.86 13.15 -9.34
N ILE A 184 -10.74 12.51 -8.99
CA ILE A 184 -9.74 13.07 -8.08
C ILE A 184 -9.12 14.39 -8.59
N THR A 185 -8.98 14.53 -9.90
CA THR A 185 -8.49 15.74 -10.58
C THR A 185 -9.58 16.77 -10.88
N ASN A 186 -10.84 16.42 -10.69
CA ASN A 186 -11.97 17.31 -10.92
C ASN A 186 -12.48 17.87 -9.57
N PRO A 187 -13.01 19.08 -9.53
CA PRO A 187 -13.69 19.58 -8.36
C PRO A 187 -15.00 18.81 -8.14
N PHE A 188 -15.16 18.22 -6.97
CA PHE A 188 -16.42 17.65 -6.50
C PHE A 188 -16.54 17.85 -4.99
N THR A 189 -17.77 17.89 -4.51
CA THR A 189 -18.12 17.99 -3.08
C THR A 189 -18.52 16.60 -2.55
N LEU A 190 -18.59 16.47 -1.23
CA LEU A 190 -19.16 15.25 -0.61
C LEU A 190 -20.65 15.09 -0.92
N GLU A 191 -21.36 16.20 -1.14
CA GLU A 191 -22.75 16.24 -1.59
C GLU A 191 -22.88 15.60 -2.97
N ASP A 192 -22.10 16.08 -3.95
CA ASP A 192 -22.12 15.54 -5.33
C ASP A 192 -21.91 14.02 -5.34
N MET A 193 -20.95 13.56 -4.54
CA MET A 193 -20.68 12.12 -4.41
C MET A 193 -21.83 11.36 -3.75
N CYS A 194 -22.44 11.94 -2.71
CA CYS A 194 -23.58 11.33 -2.04
C CYS A 194 -24.80 11.22 -2.97
N ASP A 195 -25.06 12.26 -3.75
CA ASP A 195 -26.18 12.32 -4.70
C ASP A 195 -25.98 11.32 -5.84
N GLU A 196 -24.79 11.25 -6.45
CA GLU A 196 -24.48 10.33 -7.55
C GLU A 196 -24.53 8.87 -7.11
N LEU A 197 -24.06 8.57 -5.89
CA LEU A 197 -24.02 7.20 -5.37
C LEU A 197 -25.28 6.81 -4.56
N TYR A 198 -26.25 7.71 -4.44
CA TYR A 198 -27.49 7.50 -3.67
C TYR A 198 -27.23 7.07 -2.21
N ILE A 199 -26.26 7.71 -1.55
CA ILE A 199 -25.90 7.42 -0.17
C ILE A 199 -26.05 8.67 0.72
N SER A 200 -26.38 8.47 2.00
CA SER A 200 -26.41 9.59 2.95
C SER A 200 -24.98 9.96 3.40
N LYS A 201 -24.77 11.25 3.76
CA LYS A 201 -23.50 11.71 4.36
C LYS A 201 -23.13 10.91 5.61
N SER A 202 -24.11 10.57 6.44
CA SER A 202 -23.87 9.76 7.64
C SER A 202 -23.33 8.38 7.30
N ASN A 203 -23.90 7.71 6.28
CA ASN A 203 -23.41 6.42 5.82
C ASN A 203 -22.01 6.53 5.20
N LEU A 204 -21.75 7.56 4.39
CA LEU A 204 -20.43 7.86 3.84
C LEU A 204 -19.37 7.96 4.96
N HIS A 205 -19.62 8.77 5.99
CA HIS A 205 -18.72 8.91 7.13
C HIS A 205 -18.52 7.60 7.89
N LYS A 206 -19.59 6.83 8.11
CA LYS A 206 -19.54 5.52 8.76
C LYS A 206 -18.67 4.53 8.00
N LEU A 207 -18.82 4.46 6.66
CA LEU A 207 -18.03 3.59 5.81
C LEU A 207 -16.55 3.97 5.84
N PHE A 208 -16.22 5.25 5.72
CA PHE A 208 -14.83 5.72 5.83
C PHE A 208 -14.22 5.43 7.19
N SER A 209 -14.94 5.67 8.27
CA SER A 209 -14.48 5.33 9.63
C SER A 209 -14.25 3.83 9.78
N LYS A 210 -15.19 3.01 9.28
CA LYS A 210 -15.13 1.55 9.36
C LYS A 210 -13.95 0.97 8.57
N HIS A 211 -13.74 1.44 7.33
CA HIS A 211 -12.78 0.82 6.41
C HIS A 211 -11.40 1.49 6.41
N LEU A 212 -11.32 2.79 6.73
CA LEU A 212 -10.09 3.56 6.64
C LEU A 212 -9.70 4.31 7.93
N GLY A 213 -10.51 4.26 8.98
CA GLY A 213 -10.23 4.96 10.24
C GLY A 213 -10.14 6.49 10.11
N LYS A 214 -10.63 7.08 9.01
CA LYS A 214 -10.52 8.53 8.73
C LYS A 214 -11.78 9.09 8.09
N SER A 215 -11.90 10.42 8.04
CA SER A 215 -13.03 11.07 7.38
C SER A 215 -12.86 11.07 5.85
N PRO A 216 -13.99 11.10 5.07
CA PRO A 216 -13.95 11.21 3.60
C PRO A 216 -13.12 12.40 3.12
N LYS A 217 -13.33 13.58 3.73
CA LYS A 217 -12.62 14.81 3.38
C LYS A 217 -11.11 14.66 3.58
N LYS A 218 -10.69 14.07 4.70
CA LYS A 218 -9.26 13.82 4.97
C LYS A 218 -8.65 12.90 3.92
N TYR A 219 -9.30 11.80 3.60
CA TYR A 219 -8.85 10.85 2.58
C TYR A 219 -8.69 11.49 1.19
N ILE A 220 -9.72 12.25 0.73
CA ILE A 220 -9.68 12.93 -0.57
C ILE A 220 -8.55 13.97 -0.60
N THR A 221 -8.37 14.74 0.48
CA THR A 221 -7.29 15.72 0.58
C THR A 221 -5.92 15.05 0.50
N GLU A 222 -5.69 13.98 1.22
CA GLU A 222 -4.44 13.22 1.21
C GLU A 222 -4.14 12.66 -0.19
N LYS A 223 -5.13 12.07 -0.88
CA LYS A 223 -4.97 11.59 -2.25
C LYS A 223 -4.62 12.73 -3.23
N ARG A 224 -5.29 13.87 -3.12
CA ARG A 224 -5.00 15.04 -3.96
C ARG A 224 -3.59 15.58 -3.73
N LEU A 225 -3.13 15.62 -2.48
CA LEU A 225 -1.77 16.01 -2.13
C LEU A 225 -0.73 15.04 -2.68
N ALA A 226 -0.98 13.73 -2.63
CA ALA A 226 -0.07 12.72 -3.16
C ALA A 226 0.14 12.87 -4.67
N ILE A 227 -0.95 13.04 -5.43
CA ILE A 227 -0.86 13.23 -6.89
C ILE A 227 -0.20 14.58 -7.21
N ALA A 228 -0.54 15.64 -6.47
CA ALA A 228 0.09 16.95 -6.62
C ALA A 228 1.61 16.87 -6.39
N ARG A 229 2.05 16.12 -5.39
CA ARG A 229 3.48 15.90 -5.11
C ARG A 229 4.19 15.21 -6.27
N LEU A 230 3.62 14.17 -6.85
CA LEU A 230 4.20 13.49 -8.01
C LEU A 230 4.39 14.46 -9.20
N GLU A 231 3.43 15.34 -9.41
CA GLU A 231 3.52 16.34 -10.48
C GLU A 231 4.59 17.41 -10.18
N ILE A 232 4.75 17.82 -8.93
CA ILE A 232 5.83 18.73 -8.49
C ILE A 232 7.19 18.05 -8.66
N LEU A 233 7.34 16.79 -8.25
CA LEU A 233 8.57 16.01 -8.44
C LEU A 233 8.93 15.85 -9.93
N SER A 234 7.95 15.84 -10.83
CA SER A 234 8.17 15.84 -12.28
C SER A 234 8.52 17.21 -12.89
N GLY A 235 8.64 18.26 -12.06
CA GLY A 235 9.10 19.57 -12.44
C GLY A 235 8.01 20.64 -12.57
N SER A 236 6.77 20.36 -12.25
CA SER A 236 5.69 21.35 -12.27
C SER A 236 5.78 22.30 -11.07
N LEU A 237 5.42 23.57 -11.27
CA LEU A 237 5.43 24.54 -10.20
C LEU A 237 4.26 24.31 -9.21
N PRO A 238 4.49 24.32 -7.88
CA PRO A 238 3.43 24.16 -6.89
C PRO A 238 2.26 25.15 -7.05
N THR A 239 2.56 26.36 -7.55
CA THR A 239 1.59 27.41 -7.83
C THR A 239 0.69 27.13 -9.04
N GLU A 240 1.04 26.18 -9.89
CA GLU A 240 0.23 25.72 -11.04
C GLU A 240 -0.57 24.47 -10.72
N VAL A 241 -0.02 23.64 -9.83
CA VAL A 241 -0.57 22.33 -9.51
C VAL A 241 -1.80 22.40 -8.60
N PHE A 242 -1.85 23.33 -7.65
CA PHE A 242 -2.88 23.30 -6.59
C PHE A 242 -4.32 23.40 -7.12
N HIS A 243 -4.57 24.20 -8.14
CA HIS A 243 -5.91 24.34 -8.75
C HIS A 243 -6.39 23.03 -9.38
N LYS A 244 -5.50 22.33 -10.05
CA LYS A 244 -5.78 21.07 -10.74
C LYS A 244 -6.26 19.99 -9.78
N TYR A 245 -5.84 20.05 -8.52
CA TYR A 245 -6.20 19.08 -7.49
C TYR A 245 -7.24 19.60 -6.49
N GLY A 246 -8.07 20.57 -6.90
CA GLY A 246 -9.27 21.00 -6.20
C GLY A 246 -9.04 21.79 -4.92
N PHE A 247 -7.88 22.47 -4.82
CA PHE A 247 -7.66 23.47 -3.79
C PHE A 247 -8.11 24.85 -4.29
N SER A 248 -8.94 25.52 -3.49
CA SER A 248 -9.49 26.82 -3.85
C SER A 248 -8.45 27.94 -3.93
N ASP A 249 -7.37 27.81 -3.16
CA ASP A 249 -6.28 28.78 -3.07
C ASP A 249 -4.96 28.11 -2.67
N TYR A 250 -3.84 28.77 -3.05
CA TYR A 250 -2.51 28.27 -2.75
C TYR A 250 -2.22 28.20 -1.25
N SER A 251 -2.76 29.08 -0.45
CA SER A 251 -2.53 29.09 1.00
C SER A 251 -3.15 27.86 1.67
N SER A 252 -4.33 27.44 1.23
CA SER A 252 -4.99 26.21 1.68
C SER A 252 -4.23 24.96 1.26
N PHE A 253 -3.74 24.92 0.01
CA PHE A 253 -2.85 23.86 -0.48
C PHE A 253 -1.56 23.80 0.33
N TYR A 254 -0.85 24.92 0.47
CA TYR A 254 0.40 25.02 1.21
C TYR A 254 0.27 24.51 2.65
N ARG A 255 -0.77 24.98 3.37
CA ARG A 255 -1.02 24.53 4.75
C ARG A 255 -1.29 23.04 4.83
N SER A 256 -2.13 22.52 3.94
CA SER A 256 -2.46 21.08 3.88
C SER A 256 -1.23 20.24 3.53
N TYR A 257 -0.44 20.69 2.56
CA TYR A 257 0.79 20.04 2.12
C TYR A 257 1.82 19.97 3.24
N ARG A 258 2.08 21.13 3.89
CA ARG A 258 3.03 21.20 5.01
C ARG A 258 2.57 20.39 6.22
N ALA A 259 1.28 20.40 6.51
CA ALA A 259 0.71 19.59 7.60
C ALA A 259 0.84 18.08 7.34
N TYR A 260 0.80 17.67 6.05
CA TYR A 260 0.86 16.28 5.65
C TYR A 260 2.30 15.77 5.48
N TYR A 261 3.17 16.53 4.79
CA TYR A 261 4.54 16.11 4.48
C TYR A 261 5.61 16.66 5.43
N GLY A 262 5.28 17.63 6.30
CA GLY A 262 6.22 18.25 7.22
C GLY A 262 7.10 19.36 6.61
N HIS A 263 7.11 19.51 5.29
CA HIS A 263 7.87 20.53 4.53
C HIS A 263 7.00 21.26 3.52
N SER A 264 7.50 22.33 2.93
CA SER A 264 6.74 23.08 1.93
C SER A 264 6.71 22.38 0.56
N PRO A 265 5.71 22.70 -0.32
CA PRO A 265 5.68 22.15 -1.67
C PRO A 265 6.90 22.51 -2.53
N SER A 266 7.57 23.62 -2.23
CA SER A 266 8.78 24.09 -2.95
C SER A 266 10.07 23.43 -2.46
N GLU A 267 10.01 22.67 -1.37
CA GLU A 267 11.12 21.87 -0.83
C GLU A 267 11.01 20.40 -1.22
N THR A 268 10.02 20.07 -2.05
CA THR A 268 9.81 18.72 -2.60
C THR A 268 10.76 18.47 -3.77
#